data_321a0eaaaafc644d3c210c0ef1ca55d9
#
_entry.id   321a0eaaaafc644d3c210c0ef1ca55d9
#
_cell.length_a   1.000
_cell.length_b   1.000
_cell.length_c   1.000
_cell.angle_alpha   90.00
_cell.angle_beta   90.00
_cell.angle_gamma   90.00
#
_symmetry.space_group_name_H-M   'P 1'
#
loop_
_entity.id
_entity.type
_entity.pdbx_description
1 polymer ?
#
loop_
_entity_poly.entity_id
_entity_poly.type
_entity_poly.pdbx_seq_one_letter_code
_entity_poly.pdbx_strand_id
1 'polypeptide(L)'
;MTRVCDIESFLYDWAPRDLAMSWDNVGLLVGDGDAEVHKVLVALDVTEAVAAEAVAVGADLIVAHHPLMNCVWHKVQHVTTCDAQGRTITTLLKNGVSAICMHTNLDAAEGGVNDVLAEKLGLHDTKPLTDEKIGRFGTLNCEKPLVEFLQDVIKYLGCNGLRYVDGGKAVHCVAVGGGACGDYIGQAIALGCDTFVTSDLSYHEFLDTKGLNLIDAGHFPTENVVCPVLAERLQAAFPHITVALSAAHDREIIQYCIKKEK
;
A
#
# COMPACT_ATOMS: atom_id res chain seq x y z
N MET A 1 2.71 -0.18 -30.02
CA MET A 1 2.07 0.88 -29.24
C MET A 1 1.48 0.21 -28.03
N THR A 2 1.75 0.73 -26.84
CA THR A 2 1.15 0.24 -25.60
C THR A 2 -0.08 1.07 -25.28
N ARG A 3 -1.18 0.43 -24.92
CA ARG A 3 -2.43 1.10 -24.53
C ARG A 3 -2.68 0.89 -23.02
N VAL A 4 -3.58 1.68 -22.47
CA VAL A 4 -4.00 1.55 -21.05
C VAL A 4 -4.50 0.14 -20.76
N CYS A 5 -5.32 -0.47 -21.63
CA CYS A 5 -5.81 -1.83 -21.44
C CYS A 5 -4.71 -2.92 -21.51
N ASP A 6 -3.61 -2.68 -22.21
CA ASP A 6 -2.49 -3.61 -22.24
C ASP A 6 -1.76 -3.63 -20.87
N ILE A 7 -1.62 -2.43 -20.25
CA ILE A 7 -1.05 -2.29 -18.90
C ILE A 7 -2.00 -2.86 -17.84
N GLU A 8 -3.30 -2.60 -17.94
CA GLU A 8 -4.30 -3.18 -17.03
C GLU A 8 -4.28 -4.70 -17.09
N SER A 9 -4.22 -5.28 -18.28
CA SER A 9 -4.13 -6.74 -18.47
C SER A 9 -2.88 -7.31 -17.81
N PHE A 10 -1.72 -6.69 -18.01
CA PHE A 10 -0.47 -7.09 -17.36
C PHE A 10 -0.56 -7.03 -15.83
N LEU A 11 -1.19 -5.99 -15.28
CA LEU A 11 -1.39 -5.85 -13.83
C LEU A 11 -2.34 -6.93 -13.29
N TYR A 12 -3.38 -7.31 -14.05
CA TYR A 12 -4.26 -8.42 -13.66
C TYR A 12 -3.64 -9.79 -13.83
N ASP A 13 -2.66 -9.97 -14.74
CA ASP A 13 -1.87 -11.20 -14.81
C ASP A 13 -1.01 -11.39 -13.55
N TRP A 14 -0.58 -10.31 -12.93
CA TRP A 14 0.16 -10.35 -11.66
C TRP A 14 -0.75 -10.41 -10.43
N ALA A 15 -1.74 -9.53 -10.36
CA ALA A 15 -2.69 -9.42 -9.26
C ALA A 15 -4.13 -9.54 -9.79
N PRO A 16 -4.61 -10.78 -10.02
CA PRO A 16 -5.92 -11.04 -10.62
C PRO A 16 -7.07 -10.32 -9.89
N ARG A 17 -8.06 -9.90 -10.64
CA ARG A 17 -9.21 -9.15 -10.10
C ARG A 17 -10.02 -9.94 -9.07
N ASP A 18 -10.06 -11.25 -9.18
CA ASP A 18 -10.76 -12.15 -8.26
C ASP A 18 -10.06 -12.30 -6.90
N LEU A 19 -8.83 -11.82 -6.76
CA LEU A 19 -8.16 -11.66 -5.46
C LEU A 19 -8.66 -10.44 -4.69
N ALA A 20 -9.33 -9.49 -5.35
CA ALA A 20 -9.84 -8.31 -4.66
C ALA A 20 -10.99 -8.67 -3.71
N MET A 21 -11.04 -7.99 -2.56
CA MET A 21 -12.16 -8.10 -1.64
C MET A 21 -13.47 -7.71 -2.34
N SER A 22 -14.57 -8.39 -2.00
CA SER A 22 -15.87 -8.25 -2.69
C SER A 22 -16.45 -6.83 -2.68
N TRP A 23 -16.02 -5.99 -1.74
CA TRP A 23 -16.42 -4.59 -1.60
C TRP A 23 -15.53 -3.62 -2.35
N ASP A 24 -14.39 -4.09 -2.89
CA ASP A 24 -13.35 -3.24 -3.47
C ASP A 24 -13.65 -2.83 -4.91
N ASN A 25 -12.90 -1.84 -5.39
CA ASN A 25 -13.00 -1.30 -6.75
C ASN A 25 -11.60 -1.14 -7.35
N VAL A 26 -11.19 -2.08 -8.18
CA VAL A 26 -9.84 -2.17 -8.77
C VAL A 26 -9.90 -2.12 -10.30
N GLY A 27 -8.78 -1.74 -10.91
CA GLY A 27 -8.57 -1.65 -12.35
C GLY A 27 -8.65 -0.22 -12.88
N LEU A 28 -9.03 -0.06 -14.13
CA LEU A 28 -9.20 1.25 -14.76
C LEU A 28 -10.42 1.96 -14.18
N LEU A 29 -10.18 2.95 -13.33
CA LEU A 29 -11.24 3.70 -12.65
C LEU A 29 -11.59 5.01 -13.36
N VAL A 30 -10.64 5.63 -14.05
CA VAL A 30 -10.83 6.89 -14.79
C VAL A 30 -10.05 6.80 -16.10
N GLY A 31 -10.65 7.26 -17.19
CA GLY A 31 -9.96 7.43 -18.48
C GLY A 31 -10.43 6.49 -19.56
N ASP A 32 -9.57 6.27 -20.56
CA ASP A 32 -9.85 5.51 -21.78
C ASP A 32 -8.87 4.31 -21.89
N GLY A 33 -9.44 3.10 -21.94
CA GLY A 33 -8.66 1.85 -22.06
C GLY A 33 -7.91 1.74 -23.40
N ASP A 34 -8.37 2.41 -24.45
CA ASP A 34 -7.73 2.38 -25.77
C ASP A 34 -6.70 3.50 -25.97
N ALA A 35 -6.56 4.43 -25.00
CA ALA A 35 -5.58 5.50 -25.08
C ALA A 35 -4.14 4.95 -25.12
N GLU A 36 -3.28 5.55 -25.95
CA GLU A 36 -1.89 5.21 -26.07
C GLU A 36 -1.09 5.71 -24.86
N VAL A 37 -0.15 4.89 -24.38
CA VAL A 37 0.68 5.20 -23.22
C VAL A 37 2.15 5.27 -23.60
N HIS A 38 2.78 6.42 -23.31
CA HIS A 38 4.21 6.67 -23.45
C HIS A 38 4.86 6.88 -22.09
N LYS A 39 4.11 7.40 -21.11
CA LYS A 39 4.60 7.65 -19.77
C LYS A 39 3.58 7.28 -18.70
N VAL A 40 4.06 6.56 -17.70
CA VAL A 40 3.31 6.15 -16.50
C VAL A 40 3.89 6.83 -15.27
N LEU A 41 3.02 7.38 -14.41
CA LEU A 41 3.35 7.84 -13.08
C LEU A 41 2.82 6.84 -12.06
N VAL A 42 3.68 6.34 -11.15
CA VAL A 42 3.28 5.41 -10.08
C VAL A 42 3.23 6.16 -8.76
N ALA A 43 2.16 5.95 -7.99
CA ALA A 43 1.97 6.54 -6.67
C ALA A 43 1.19 5.60 -5.75
N LEU A 44 1.20 5.84 -4.43
CA LEU A 44 0.32 5.13 -3.52
C LEU A 44 -1.13 5.60 -3.70
N ASP A 45 -1.36 6.91 -3.72
CA ASP A 45 -2.67 7.55 -3.86
C ASP A 45 -2.75 8.45 -5.09
N VAL A 46 -3.95 8.55 -5.69
CA VAL A 46 -4.25 9.53 -6.74
C VAL A 46 -4.80 10.82 -6.12
N THR A 47 -3.91 11.62 -5.54
CA THR A 47 -4.27 12.92 -4.94
C THR A 47 -4.39 14.04 -5.98
N GLU A 48 -4.92 15.22 -5.60
CA GLU A 48 -4.90 16.41 -6.47
C GLU A 48 -3.48 16.79 -6.89
N ALA A 49 -2.50 16.64 -5.97
CA ALA A 49 -1.10 16.93 -6.25
C ALA A 49 -0.48 15.93 -7.26
N VAL A 50 -0.77 14.63 -7.10
CA VAL A 50 -0.33 13.58 -8.04
C VAL A 50 -0.97 13.76 -9.41
N ALA A 51 -2.26 14.11 -9.48
CA ALA A 51 -2.92 14.40 -10.74
C ALA A 51 -2.32 15.63 -11.44
N ALA A 52 -2.01 16.69 -10.70
CA ALA A 52 -1.35 17.88 -11.24
C ALA A 52 0.09 17.57 -11.71
N GLU A 53 0.85 16.74 -10.96
CA GLU A 53 2.16 16.26 -11.37
C GLU A 53 2.07 15.47 -12.68
N ALA A 54 1.14 14.50 -12.78
CA ALA A 54 0.96 13.71 -13.99
C ALA A 54 0.77 14.57 -15.22
N VAL A 55 -0.09 15.60 -15.14
CA VAL A 55 -0.27 16.58 -16.20
C VAL A 55 1.02 17.35 -16.50
N ALA A 56 1.71 17.82 -15.47
CA ALA A 56 2.92 18.63 -15.63
C ALA A 56 4.08 17.86 -16.28
N VAL A 57 4.22 16.55 -15.97
CA VAL A 57 5.27 15.71 -16.55
C VAL A 57 4.84 15.04 -17.87
N GLY A 58 3.59 15.24 -18.31
CA GLY A 58 3.04 14.64 -19.52
C GLY A 58 2.89 13.12 -19.38
N ALA A 59 2.40 12.63 -18.24
CA ALA A 59 2.05 11.24 -18.06
C ALA A 59 0.66 10.96 -18.69
N ASP A 60 0.54 9.84 -19.37
CA ASP A 60 -0.70 9.38 -20.00
C ASP A 60 -1.53 8.52 -19.03
N LEU A 61 -0.86 7.90 -18.06
CA LEU A 61 -1.46 6.97 -17.11
C LEU A 61 -0.87 7.16 -15.71
N ILE A 62 -1.73 7.11 -14.70
CA ILE A 62 -1.34 6.89 -13.31
C ILE A 62 -1.65 5.44 -12.95
N VAL A 63 -0.68 4.73 -12.34
CA VAL A 63 -0.92 3.43 -11.69
C VAL A 63 -0.74 3.64 -10.19
N ALA A 64 -1.80 3.40 -9.43
CA ALA A 64 -1.81 3.61 -8.00
C ALA A 64 -2.25 2.35 -7.24
N HIS A 65 -1.95 2.31 -5.94
CA HIS A 65 -2.47 1.29 -5.05
C HIS A 65 -3.90 1.64 -4.63
N HIS A 66 -4.10 2.77 -3.98
CA HIS A 66 -5.41 3.14 -3.46
C HIS A 66 -6.41 3.52 -4.54
N PRO A 67 -7.65 3.03 -4.45
CA PRO A 67 -8.70 3.36 -5.42
C PRO A 67 -9.14 4.82 -5.27
N LEU A 68 -9.01 5.60 -6.35
CA LEU A 68 -9.54 6.96 -6.44
C LEU A 68 -11.06 7.01 -6.16
N MET A 69 -11.76 5.94 -6.51
CA MET A 69 -13.18 5.74 -6.25
C MET A 69 -13.38 4.33 -5.71
N ASN A 70 -14.02 4.19 -4.57
CA ASN A 70 -14.40 2.88 -4.05
C ASN A 70 -15.88 2.82 -3.63
N CYS A 71 -16.35 1.63 -3.33
CA CYS A 71 -17.76 1.40 -2.99
C CYS A 71 -18.10 1.75 -1.54
N VAL A 72 -17.12 1.95 -0.67
CA VAL A 72 -17.31 2.14 0.77
C VAL A 72 -16.99 3.58 1.20
N TRP A 73 -15.74 4.03 1.02
CA TRP A 73 -15.28 5.32 1.56
C TRP A 73 -15.39 6.46 0.55
N HIS A 74 -15.10 6.21 -0.72
CA HIS A 74 -15.04 7.21 -1.78
C HIS A 74 -16.14 6.96 -2.82
N LYS A 75 -17.38 6.80 -2.35
CA LYS A 75 -18.55 6.63 -3.21
C LYS A 75 -18.74 7.86 -4.07
N VAL A 76 -18.63 7.69 -5.39
CA VAL A 76 -18.87 8.75 -6.36
C VAL A 76 -20.32 8.70 -6.82
N GLN A 77 -21.12 9.67 -6.40
CA GLN A 77 -22.49 9.87 -6.88
C GLN A 77 -22.58 10.99 -7.94
N HIS A 78 -21.61 11.90 -7.92
CA HIS A 78 -21.46 12.99 -8.87
C HIS A 78 -19.99 13.39 -8.97
N VAL A 79 -19.60 13.92 -10.13
CA VAL A 79 -18.24 14.45 -10.35
C VAL A 79 -18.37 15.97 -10.53
N THR A 80 -17.92 16.71 -9.52
CA THR A 80 -17.93 18.18 -9.55
C THR A 80 -16.60 18.71 -8.99
N THR A 81 -16.30 19.96 -9.24
CA THR A 81 -15.09 20.60 -8.68
C THR A 81 -15.27 21.10 -7.24
N CYS A 82 -16.37 20.75 -6.58
CA CYS A 82 -16.67 21.20 -5.21
C CYS A 82 -15.85 20.47 -4.14
N ASP A 83 -15.41 19.25 -4.42
CA ASP A 83 -14.59 18.43 -3.51
C ASP A 83 -13.27 17.99 -4.18
N ALA A 84 -12.33 17.48 -3.37
CA ALA A 84 -11.00 17.08 -3.84
C ALA A 84 -11.09 15.94 -4.86
N GLN A 85 -11.92 14.93 -4.61
CA GLN A 85 -12.09 13.77 -5.49
C GLN A 85 -12.61 14.20 -6.87
N GLY A 86 -13.66 15.02 -6.90
CA GLY A 86 -14.21 15.53 -8.16
C GLY A 86 -13.24 16.44 -8.92
N ARG A 87 -12.42 17.25 -8.21
CA ARG A 87 -11.36 18.04 -8.86
C ARG A 87 -10.29 17.13 -9.46
N THR A 88 -9.86 16.09 -8.75
CA THR A 88 -8.89 15.10 -9.23
C THR A 88 -9.40 14.43 -10.49
N ILE A 89 -10.60 13.83 -10.45
CA ILE A 89 -11.21 13.16 -11.62
C ILE A 89 -11.34 14.12 -12.80
N THR A 90 -11.83 15.35 -12.53
CA THR A 90 -11.99 16.38 -13.59
C THR A 90 -10.65 16.76 -14.21
N THR A 91 -9.58 16.87 -13.41
CA THR A 91 -8.23 17.17 -13.89
C THR A 91 -7.72 16.06 -14.81
N LEU A 92 -7.84 14.80 -14.39
CA LEU A 92 -7.44 13.65 -15.19
C LEU A 92 -8.19 13.62 -16.55
N LEU A 93 -9.52 13.66 -16.52
CA LEU A 93 -10.34 13.57 -17.73
C LEU A 93 -10.09 14.74 -18.71
N LYS A 94 -9.94 15.97 -18.21
CA LYS A 94 -9.66 17.14 -19.05
C LYS A 94 -8.31 17.09 -19.75
N ASN A 95 -7.35 16.37 -19.19
CA ASN A 95 -6.00 16.27 -19.73
C ASN A 95 -5.71 14.92 -20.39
N GLY A 96 -6.72 14.04 -20.53
CA GLY A 96 -6.56 12.73 -21.15
C GLY A 96 -5.69 11.76 -20.36
N VAL A 97 -5.55 11.96 -19.03
CA VAL A 97 -4.79 11.08 -18.15
C VAL A 97 -5.71 10.00 -17.61
N SER A 98 -5.34 8.75 -17.79
CA SER A 98 -6.06 7.60 -17.22
C SER A 98 -5.52 7.22 -15.83
N ALA A 99 -6.32 6.51 -15.03
CA ALA A 99 -5.91 6.03 -13.71
C ALA A 99 -6.36 4.59 -13.48
N ILE A 100 -5.39 3.70 -13.24
CA ILE A 100 -5.58 2.31 -12.81
C ILE A 100 -5.20 2.22 -11.35
N CYS A 101 -6.04 1.54 -10.55
CA CYS A 101 -5.78 1.29 -9.13
C CYS A 101 -5.78 -0.21 -8.85
N MET A 102 -4.72 -0.68 -8.17
CA MET A 102 -4.55 -2.08 -7.77
C MET A 102 -4.46 -2.10 -6.25
N HIS A 103 -5.52 -2.51 -5.58
CA HIS A 103 -5.71 -2.38 -4.14
C HIS A 103 -5.65 -3.75 -3.44
N THR A 104 -6.76 -4.23 -2.88
CA THR A 104 -6.73 -5.49 -2.11
C THR A 104 -6.34 -6.71 -2.94
N ASN A 105 -6.51 -6.70 -4.25
CA ASN A 105 -5.94 -7.72 -5.13
C ASN A 105 -4.40 -7.69 -5.13
N LEU A 106 -3.77 -6.52 -5.05
CA LEU A 106 -2.32 -6.37 -4.96
C LEU A 106 -1.82 -6.70 -3.54
N ASP A 107 -2.64 -6.45 -2.50
CA ASP A 107 -2.34 -6.91 -1.13
C ASP A 107 -2.26 -8.44 -1.03
N ALA A 108 -3.16 -9.12 -1.73
CA ALA A 108 -3.27 -10.58 -1.72
C ALA A 108 -2.27 -11.28 -2.65
N ALA A 109 -1.84 -10.59 -3.73
CA ALA A 109 -1.00 -11.18 -4.78
C ALA A 109 0.38 -11.60 -4.27
N GLU A 110 0.93 -12.66 -4.87
CA GLU A 110 2.32 -13.05 -4.66
C GLU A 110 3.27 -11.97 -5.21
N GLY A 111 4.24 -11.56 -4.39
CA GLY A 111 5.13 -10.43 -4.68
C GLY A 111 4.42 -9.07 -4.65
N GLY A 112 3.20 -8.98 -4.10
CA GLY A 112 2.45 -7.75 -3.87
C GLY A 112 2.83 -7.06 -2.56
N VAL A 113 1.95 -6.16 -2.08
CA VAL A 113 2.23 -5.28 -0.92
C VAL A 113 2.78 -6.04 0.27
N ASN A 114 2.08 -7.09 0.69
CA ASN A 114 2.42 -7.80 1.93
C ASN A 114 3.67 -8.68 1.82
N ASP A 115 3.98 -9.21 0.64
CA ASP A 115 5.24 -9.93 0.42
C ASP A 115 6.42 -8.95 0.43
N VAL A 116 6.28 -7.79 -0.22
CA VAL A 116 7.31 -6.75 -0.22
C VAL A 116 7.54 -6.19 1.19
N LEU A 117 6.47 -5.98 1.96
CA LEU A 117 6.55 -5.54 3.35
C LEU A 117 7.29 -6.57 4.22
N ALA A 118 6.94 -7.85 4.08
CA ALA A 118 7.60 -8.94 4.80
C ALA A 118 9.10 -9.03 4.45
N GLU A 119 9.45 -8.94 3.17
CA GLU A 119 10.84 -8.94 2.70
C GLU A 119 11.62 -7.75 3.25
N LYS A 120 11.05 -6.55 3.24
CA LYS A 120 11.66 -5.32 3.80
C LYS A 120 11.98 -5.46 5.28
N LEU A 121 11.16 -6.17 6.03
CA LEU A 121 11.37 -6.44 7.46
C LEU A 121 12.23 -7.69 7.73
N GLY A 122 12.73 -8.35 6.68
CA GLY A 122 13.64 -9.48 6.78
C GLY A 122 12.99 -10.78 7.24
N LEU A 123 11.70 -10.98 6.88
CA LEU A 123 10.99 -12.21 7.18
C LEU A 123 11.30 -13.30 6.14
N HIS A 124 11.45 -14.52 6.61
CA HIS A 124 11.67 -15.73 5.83
C HIS A 124 10.51 -16.71 6.01
N ASP A 125 10.39 -17.68 5.09
CA ASP A 125 9.38 -18.73 5.10
C ASP A 125 7.95 -18.18 5.22
N THR A 126 7.70 -17.06 4.53
CA THR A 126 6.45 -16.33 4.61
C THR A 126 5.27 -17.12 4.07
N LYS A 127 4.12 -16.96 4.73
CA LYS A 127 2.83 -17.54 4.36
C LYS A 127 1.74 -16.49 4.50
N PRO A 128 0.62 -16.64 3.77
CA PRO A 128 -0.54 -15.77 3.96
C PRO A 128 -1.03 -15.78 5.41
N LEU A 129 -1.38 -14.61 5.92
CA LEU A 129 -1.92 -14.44 7.26
C LEU A 129 -3.40 -14.85 7.32
N THR A 130 -4.16 -14.62 6.25
CA THR A 130 -5.58 -14.93 6.15
C THR A 130 -5.88 -15.86 4.97
N ASP A 131 -7.09 -16.44 4.95
CA ASP A 131 -7.57 -17.28 3.83
C ASP A 131 -7.74 -16.46 2.54
N GLU A 132 -8.08 -15.18 2.66
CA GLU A 132 -8.15 -14.21 1.55
C GLU A 132 -6.76 -13.75 1.09
N LYS A 133 -5.69 -14.27 1.70
CA LYS A 133 -4.28 -13.96 1.44
C LYS A 133 -3.87 -12.52 1.80
N ILE A 134 -4.66 -11.82 2.60
CA ILE A 134 -4.27 -10.51 3.13
C ILE A 134 -3.26 -10.71 4.25
N GLY A 135 -2.20 -9.90 4.24
CA GLY A 135 -1.09 -10.01 5.18
C GLY A 135 -0.19 -11.23 4.93
N ARG A 136 0.94 -11.23 5.62
CA ARG A 136 1.89 -12.35 5.67
C ARG A 136 2.34 -12.58 7.10
N PHE A 137 2.82 -13.79 7.39
CA PHE A 137 3.60 -14.07 8.58
C PHE A 137 4.81 -14.94 8.23
N GLY A 138 5.87 -14.79 8.98
CA GLY A 138 7.12 -15.51 8.76
C GLY A 138 8.04 -15.34 9.96
N THR A 139 9.30 -15.76 9.81
CA THR A 139 10.27 -15.71 10.92
C THR A 139 11.47 -14.85 10.56
N LEU A 140 12.05 -14.22 11.58
CA LEU A 140 13.37 -13.63 11.48
C LEU A 140 14.44 -14.75 11.57
N ASN A 141 15.62 -14.51 11.01
CA ASN A 141 16.76 -15.45 11.11
C ASN A 141 17.19 -15.74 12.55
N CYS A 142 17.00 -14.78 13.45
CA CYS A 142 17.26 -14.94 14.87
C CYS A 142 16.29 -14.06 15.67
N GLU A 143 15.98 -14.54 16.88
CA GLU A 143 15.22 -13.76 17.84
C GLU A 143 15.98 -12.48 18.22
N LYS A 144 15.26 -11.37 18.36
CA LYS A 144 15.82 -10.08 18.80
C LYS A 144 14.93 -9.34 19.80
N PRO A 145 15.51 -8.45 20.62
CA PRO A 145 14.72 -7.58 21.50
C PRO A 145 13.75 -6.70 20.73
N LEU A 146 12.54 -6.48 21.30
CA LEU A 146 11.51 -5.62 20.67
C LEU A 146 12.06 -4.25 20.29
N VAL A 147 12.82 -3.60 21.17
CA VAL A 147 13.36 -2.24 20.93
C VAL A 147 14.28 -2.21 19.69
N GLU A 148 15.06 -3.25 19.44
CA GLU A 148 15.90 -3.35 18.26
C GLU A 148 15.04 -3.52 16.99
N PHE A 149 14.00 -4.36 17.05
CA PHE A 149 13.09 -4.55 15.93
C PHE A 149 12.31 -3.28 15.60
N LEU A 150 11.89 -2.50 16.61
CA LEU A 150 11.24 -1.20 16.39
C LEU A 150 12.15 -0.22 15.61
N GLN A 151 13.46 -0.22 15.88
CA GLN A 151 14.42 0.60 15.13
C GLN A 151 14.58 0.08 13.69
N ASP A 152 14.56 -1.24 13.50
CA ASP A 152 14.59 -1.83 12.16
C ASP A 152 13.34 -1.44 11.35
N VAL A 153 12.13 -1.50 11.94
CA VAL A 153 10.88 -1.05 11.30
C VAL A 153 10.99 0.41 10.86
N ILE A 154 11.40 1.31 11.77
CA ILE A 154 11.59 2.73 11.43
C ILE A 154 12.57 2.90 10.27
N LYS A 155 13.69 2.22 10.32
CA LYS A 155 14.77 2.34 9.34
C LYS A 155 14.37 1.82 7.96
N TYR A 156 13.76 0.62 7.91
CA TYR A 156 13.49 -0.06 6.64
C TYR A 156 12.23 0.43 5.94
N LEU A 157 11.25 0.90 6.70
CA LEU A 157 10.02 1.47 6.15
C LEU A 157 10.08 3.00 6.01
N GLY A 158 11.08 3.67 6.61
CA GLY A 158 11.21 5.12 6.56
C GLY A 158 10.14 5.85 7.37
N CYS A 159 9.65 5.23 8.46
CA CYS A 159 8.62 5.82 9.30
C CYS A 159 9.13 7.09 10.00
N ASN A 160 8.27 8.12 10.11
CA ASN A 160 8.54 9.32 10.93
C ASN A 160 8.48 9.03 12.45
N GLY A 161 7.92 7.89 12.82
CA GLY A 161 7.70 7.36 14.16
C GLY A 161 6.75 6.17 14.09
N LEU A 162 6.50 5.52 15.22
CA LEU A 162 5.52 4.44 15.32
C LEU A 162 4.86 4.44 16.69
N ARG A 163 3.70 3.77 16.79
CA ARG A 163 3.02 3.47 18.05
C ARG A 163 3.14 1.98 18.32
N TYR A 164 3.30 1.56 19.57
CA TYR A 164 3.37 0.14 19.87
C TYR A 164 2.91 -0.18 21.30
N VAL A 165 2.57 -1.45 21.49
CA VAL A 165 2.39 -2.07 22.82
C VAL A 165 3.34 -3.24 22.90
N ASP A 166 4.06 -3.30 24.02
CA ASP A 166 4.95 -4.41 24.36
C ASP A 166 4.13 -5.58 24.90
N GLY A 167 4.12 -6.69 24.15
CA GLY A 167 3.47 -7.94 24.53
C GLY A 167 4.30 -8.79 25.49
N GLY A 168 5.50 -8.33 25.87
CA GLY A 168 6.42 -9.03 26.76
C GLY A 168 7.18 -10.19 26.10
N LYS A 169 7.31 -10.17 24.76
CA LYS A 169 7.99 -11.22 23.99
C LYS A 169 9.16 -10.63 23.19
N ALA A 170 10.22 -11.41 23.05
CA ALA A 170 11.20 -11.17 22.01
C ALA A 170 10.59 -11.43 20.63
N VAL A 171 11.14 -10.80 19.59
CA VAL A 171 10.61 -10.82 18.22
C VAL A 171 11.29 -11.92 17.41
N HIS A 172 10.49 -12.87 16.92
CA HIS A 172 10.96 -13.93 16.03
C HIS A 172 9.91 -14.32 14.98
N CYS A 173 8.68 -14.63 15.39
CA CYS A 173 7.58 -14.96 14.50
C CYS A 173 6.71 -13.71 14.31
N VAL A 174 6.83 -13.08 13.13
CA VAL A 174 6.24 -11.78 12.87
C VAL A 174 5.13 -11.91 11.84
N ALA A 175 3.97 -11.34 12.13
CA ALA A 175 2.94 -11.05 11.15
C ALA A 175 3.09 -9.62 10.62
N VAL A 176 2.74 -9.40 9.36
CA VAL A 176 2.69 -8.08 8.72
C VAL A 176 1.38 -7.92 7.96
N GLY A 177 0.84 -6.70 7.97
CA GLY A 177 -0.30 -6.31 7.17
C GLY A 177 -0.15 -4.84 6.76
N GLY A 178 0.01 -4.56 5.46
CA GLY A 178 0.05 -3.21 4.92
C GLY A 178 -1.28 -2.51 5.18
N GLY A 179 -1.24 -1.21 5.49
CA GLY A 179 -2.42 -0.43 5.79
C GLY A 179 -3.15 -0.87 7.06
N ALA A 180 -4.46 -0.71 7.09
CA ALA A 180 -5.33 -0.95 8.24
C ALA A 180 -5.72 -2.43 8.37
N CYS A 181 -4.87 -3.24 8.98
CA CYS A 181 -5.08 -4.68 9.18
C CYS A 181 -5.37 -5.06 10.64
N GLY A 182 -5.87 -4.15 11.47
CA GLY A 182 -6.22 -4.41 12.88
C GLY A 182 -7.20 -5.57 13.07
N ASP A 183 -8.10 -5.80 12.13
CA ASP A 183 -9.07 -6.91 12.17
C ASP A 183 -8.40 -8.31 12.20
N TYR A 184 -7.12 -8.41 11.79
CA TYR A 184 -6.38 -9.68 11.73
C TYR A 184 -5.47 -9.96 12.92
N ILE A 185 -5.53 -9.14 13.99
CA ILE A 185 -4.80 -9.38 15.26
C ILE A 185 -5.08 -10.79 15.79
N GLY A 186 -6.34 -11.21 15.75
CA GLY A 186 -6.76 -12.55 16.19
C GLY A 186 -6.07 -13.67 15.41
N GLN A 187 -5.94 -13.55 14.10
CA GLN A 187 -5.23 -14.49 13.24
C GLN A 187 -3.74 -14.57 13.58
N ALA A 188 -3.09 -13.43 13.75
CA ALA A 188 -1.68 -13.39 14.13
C ALA A 188 -1.41 -14.13 15.44
N ILE A 189 -2.29 -13.94 16.45
CA ILE A 189 -2.22 -14.66 17.73
C ILE A 189 -2.45 -16.16 17.53
N ALA A 190 -3.47 -16.55 16.76
CA ALA A 190 -3.83 -17.95 16.52
C ALA A 190 -2.71 -18.72 15.78
N LEU A 191 -1.96 -18.05 14.91
CA LEU A 191 -0.81 -18.59 14.19
C LEU A 191 0.49 -18.62 15.05
N GLY A 192 0.42 -18.13 16.30
CA GLY A 192 1.54 -18.16 17.23
C GLY A 192 2.58 -17.05 17.02
N CYS A 193 2.24 -16.00 16.28
CA CYS A 193 3.12 -14.84 16.15
C CYS A 193 3.36 -14.19 17.51
N ASP A 194 4.56 -13.66 17.70
CA ASP A 194 4.92 -12.84 18.85
C ASP A 194 4.77 -11.35 18.58
N THR A 195 4.76 -10.97 17.30
CA THR A 195 4.74 -9.57 16.85
C THR A 195 3.81 -9.41 15.62
N PHE A 196 3.08 -8.29 15.56
CA PHE A 196 2.32 -7.89 14.39
C PHE A 196 2.60 -6.43 14.03
N VAL A 197 3.02 -6.19 12.79
CA VAL A 197 3.27 -4.87 12.21
C VAL A 197 2.17 -4.53 11.22
N THR A 198 1.46 -3.42 11.45
CA THR A 198 0.36 -2.93 10.61
C THR A 198 0.19 -1.42 10.78
N SER A 199 -0.97 -0.85 10.49
CA SER A 199 -1.27 0.56 10.72
C SER A 199 -2.72 0.83 11.14
N ASP A 200 -3.01 2.11 11.40
CA ASP A 200 -4.34 2.65 11.72
C ASP A 200 -5.04 1.99 12.91
N LEU A 201 -4.25 1.52 13.86
CA LEU A 201 -4.76 0.83 15.03
C LEU A 201 -5.47 1.80 15.98
N SER A 202 -6.67 1.41 16.40
CA SER A 202 -7.46 2.12 17.39
C SER A 202 -6.90 1.92 18.80
N TYR A 203 -7.30 2.81 19.72
CA TYR A 203 -6.95 2.69 21.15
C TYR A 203 -7.35 1.34 21.76
N HIS A 204 -8.53 0.81 21.40
CA HIS A 204 -9.01 -0.44 21.96
C HIS A 204 -8.26 -1.67 21.42
N GLU A 205 -7.83 -1.66 20.17
CA GLU A 205 -6.97 -2.72 19.63
C GLU A 205 -5.66 -2.81 20.41
N PHE A 206 -5.03 -1.68 20.74
CA PHE A 206 -3.84 -1.68 21.59
C PHE A 206 -4.16 -2.12 23.03
N LEU A 207 -5.26 -1.64 23.61
CA LEU A 207 -5.63 -1.91 25.00
C LEU A 207 -5.96 -3.38 25.24
N ASP A 208 -6.69 -3.98 24.32
CA ASP A 208 -7.27 -5.31 24.46
C ASP A 208 -6.30 -6.43 24.02
N THR A 209 -5.31 -6.11 23.18
CA THR A 209 -4.29 -7.07 22.73
C THR A 209 -3.35 -7.42 23.86
N LYS A 210 -3.22 -8.74 24.13
CA LYS A 210 -2.32 -9.27 25.17
C LYS A 210 -1.39 -10.36 24.61
N GLY A 211 -0.14 -10.33 25.03
CA GLY A 211 0.85 -11.35 24.67
C GLY A 211 1.26 -11.32 23.18
N LEU A 212 1.06 -10.21 22.51
CA LEU A 212 1.52 -9.91 21.16
C LEU A 212 2.15 -8.52 21.18
N ASN A 213 3.34 -8.35 20.63
CA ASN A 213 3.89 -7.03 20.35
C ASN A 213 3.10 -6.47 19.17
N LEU A 214 2.34 -5.40 19.39
CA LEU A 214 1.50 -4.79 18.37
C LEU A 214 2.11 -3.45 17.96
N ILE A 215 2.41 -3.30 16.67
CA ILE A 215 3.15 -2.15 16.13
C ILE A 215 2.32 -1.51 15.02
N ASP A 216 2.03 -0.22 15.19
CA ASP A 216 1.45 0.64 14.16
C ASP A 216 2.58 1.49 13.56
N ALA A 217 2.99 1.13 12.35
CA ALA A 217 4.12 1.74 11.64
C ALA A 217 3.68 2.84 10.66
N GLY A 218 2.36 3.13 10.60
CA GLY A 218 1.76 4.10 9.69
C GLY A 218 1.32 3.47 8.35
N HIS A 219 0.25 4.02 7.80
CA HIS A 219 -0.37 3.51 6.57
C HIS A 219 0.60 3.61 5.38
N PHE A 220 1.01 4.84 5.07
CA PHE A 220 1.92 5.10 3.95
C PHE A 220 3.22 4.26 4.02
N PRO A 221 3.97 4.19 5.14
CA PRO A 221 5.19 3.41 5.19
C PRO A 221 5.00 1.90 4.98
N THR A 222 3.87 1.34 5.41
CA THR A 222 3.61 -0.10 5.29
C THR A 222 3.18 -0.51 3.88
N GLU A 223 2.67 0.40 3.06
CA GLU A 223 2.17 0.09 1.71
C GLU A 223 2.99 0.71 0.59
N ASN A 224 3.57 1.90 0.77
CA ASN A 224 4.36 2.55 -0.28
C ASN A 224 5.60 1.74 -0.71
N VAL A 225 5.97 0.73 0.07
CA VAL A 225 7.01 -0.24 -0.29
C VAL A 225 6.75 -0.94 -1.61
N VAL A 226 5.48 -1.03 -2.06
CA VAL A 226 5.10 -1.67 -3.32
C VAL A 226 5.29 -0.75 -4.53
N CYS A 227 5.25 0.57 -4.37
CA CYS A 227 5.32 1.50 -5.50
C CYS A 227 6.61 1.37 -6.33
N PRO A 228 7.82 1.24 -5.75
CA PRO A 228 9.03 0.94 -6.50
C PRO A 228 8.94 -0.39 -7.28
N VAL A 229 8.37 -1.45 -6.67
CA VAL A 229 8.22 -2.76 -7.31
C VAL A 229 7.23 -2.69 -8.48
N LEU A 230 6.12 -1.95 -8.33
CA LEU A 230 5.18 -1.64 -9.40
C LEU A 230 5.90 -0.95 -10.57
N ALA A 231 6.68 0.09 -10.29
CA ALA A 231 7.41 0.84 -11.31
C ALA A 231 8.45 -0.05 -12.03
N GLU A 232 9.21 -0.86 -11.30
CA GLU A 232 10.19 -1.79 -11.87
C GLU A 232 9.53 -2.84 -12.76
N ARG A 233 8.44 -3.46 -12.33
CA ARG A 233 7.71 -4.46 -13.11
C ARG A 233 7.12 -3.87 -14.38
N LEU A 234 6.51 -2.69 -14.31
CA LEU A 234 5.97 -1.99 -15.48
C LEU A 234 7.08 -1.62 -16.46
N GLN A 235 8.21 -1.07 -15.98
CA GLN A 235 9.34 -0.70 -16.83
C GLN A 235 9.97 -1.93 -17.51
N ALA A 236 10.02 -3.06 -16.81
CA ALA A 236 10.55 -4.32 -17.37
C ALA A 236 9.62 -4.91 -18.45
N ALA A 237 8.30 -4.88 -18.20
CA ALA A 237 7.31 -5.41 -19.14
C ALA A 237 7.14 -4.53 -20.39
N PHE A 238 7.27 -3.21 -20.22
CA PHE A 238 7.08 -2.23 -21.28
C PHE A 238 8.32 -1.33 -21.44
N PRO A 239 9.44 -1.84 -21.98
CA PRO A 239 10.71 -1.11 -22.00
C PRO A 239 10.73 0.14 -22.89
N HIS A 240 9.72 0.33 -23.72
CA HIS A 240 9.59 1.46 -24.64
C HIS A 240 8.74 2.62 -24.06
N ILE A 241 8.14 2.45 -22.91
CA ILE A 241 7.48 3.55 -22.19
C ILE A 241 8.41 4.07 -21.07
N THR A 242 8.12 5.24 -20.54
CA THR A 242 8.80 5.78 -19.36
C THR A 242 7.94 5.55 -18.13
N VAL A 243 8.49 4.93 -17.09
CA VAL A 243 7.81 4.76 -15.80
C VAL A 243 8.55 5.56 -14.73
N ALA A 244 7.83 6.37 -13.97
CA ALA A 244 8.39 7.19 -12.91
C ALA A 244 7.55 7.07 -11.62
N LEU A 245 8.21 7.20 -10.47
CA LEU A 245 7.53 7.37 -9.18
C LEU A 245 7.11 8.83 -9.01
N SER A 246 5.94 9.05 -8.41
CA SER A 246 5.46 10.39 -8.08
C SER A 246 6.37 11.05 -7.03
N ALA A 247 6.76 12.29 -7.28
CA ALA A 247 7.47 13.13 -6.32
C ALA A 247 6.48 13.95 -5.44
N ALA A 248 5.24 14.10 -5.88
CA ALA A 248 4.20 14.81 -5.13
C ALA A 248 3.65 14.01 -3.96
N HIS A 249 3.89 12.68 -3.95
CA HIS A 249 3.45 11.76 -2.89
C HIS A 249 4.52 10.69 -2.64
N ASP A 250 5.70 11.13 -2.23
CA ASP A 250 6.92 10.30 -2.07
C ASP A 250 7.26 9.96 -0.61
N ARG A 251 6.48 10.48 0.36
CA ARG A 251 6.76 10.35 1.80
C ARG A 251 5.51 10.45 2.66
N GLU A 252 5.63 9.89 3.87
CA GLU A 252 4.62 10.00 4.92
C GLU A 252 4.38 11.47 5.29
N ILE A 253 3.10 11.87 5.29
CA ILE A 253 2.66 13.22 5.67
C ILE A 253 2.47 13.39 7.17
N ILE A 254 2.27 12.28 7.91
CA ILE A 254 2.05 12.30 9.36
C ILE A 254 3.39 12.56 10.06
N GLN A 255 3.39 13.52 10.95
CA GLN A 255 4.55 13.90 11.75
C GLN A 255 4.28 13.64 13.24
N TYR A 256 5.30 13.26 13.99
CA TYR A 256 5.20 13.01 15.41
C TYR A 256 5.84 14.14 16.21
N CYS A 257 5.07 14.74 17.14
CA CYS A 257 5.61 15.68 18.12
C CYS A 257 5.74 14.94 19.45
N ILE A 258 6.98 14.65 19.85
CA ILE A 258 7.25 13.96 21.12
C ILE A 258 7.65 14.97 22.20
N LYS A 259 7.25 14.68 23.46
CA LYS A 259 7.67 15.46 24.62
C LYS A 259 9.19 15.30 24.79
N LYS A 260 9.93 16.41 24.78
CA LYS A 260 11.35 16.37 25.15
C LYS A 260 11.45 16.00 26.65
N GLU A 261 12.18 14.96 26.96
CA GLU A 261 12.58 14.71 28.34
C GLU A 261 13.43 15.87 28.83
N LYS A 262 13.14 16.35 30.06
CA LYS A 262 13.85 17.45 30.69
C LYS A 262 15.17 16.98 31.25
#